data_e1da65de606864970307131427cbde64
#
_entry.id   e1da65de606864970307131427cbde64
#
_cell.length_a   1.000
_cell.length_b   1.000
_cell.length_c   1.000
_cell.angle_alpha   90.00
_cell.angle_beta   90.00
_cell.angle_gamma   90.00
#
_symmetry.space_group_name_H-M   'P 1'
#
loop_
_entity.id
_entity.type
_entity.pdbx_description
1 polymer ?
#
loop_
_entity_poly.entity_id
_entity_poly.type
_entity_poly.pdbx_seq_one_letter_code
_entity_poly.pdbx_strand_id
1 'polypeptide(L)'
;MRAIRTISSSTDVLRRAEALDALDSVLPFDRREFLAEILSDDDAETLRHLAKEGIGENSMRALASDLGYLEAWSLAATGQPLPWPAPEPLLIKFIAHHLWDPSKRETDPAHGMPNEVADALRASGLLRVEGPHAPSTVRRRLSSWSTLTQWRGFAGKFNAPGLRSALKLAVRASPRPRKRKSEKAVTADVLTVLL
;
A
#
# COMPACT_ATOMS: atom_id res chain seq x y z
N MET A 1 -4.80 33.73 -32.73
CA MET A 1 -5.81 33.82 -31.67
C MET A 1 -5.16 33.38 -30.36
N ARG A 2 -4.93 34.28 -29.40
CA ARG A 2 -4.42 33.97 -28.08
C ARG A 2 -5.57 33.41 -27.24
N ALA A 3 -5.45 32.18 -26.76
CA ALA A 3 -6.38 31.60 -25.81
C ALA A 3 -6.37 32.46 -24.54
N ILE A 4 -7.53 32.97 -24.17
CA ILE A 4 -7.77 33.68 -22.92
C ILE A 4 -7.63 32.64 -21.81
N ARG A 5 -6.52 32.69 -21.05
CA ARG A 5 -6.40 31.97 -19.78
C ARG A 5 -7.46 32.53 -18.82
N THR A 6 -8.55 31.79 -18.65
CA THR A 6 -9.52 32.09 -17.61
C THR A 6 -8.81 31.88 -16.27
N ILE A 7 -8.62 32.96 -15.52
CA ILE A 7 -8.08 32.89 -14.16
C ILE A 7 -9.14 32.17 -13.33
N SER A 8 -8.87 30.91 -12.99
CA SER A 8 -9.72 30.15 -12.07
C SER A 8 -9.81 30.88 -10.74
N SER A 9 -11.02 31.02 -10.20
CA SER A 9 -11.19 31.61 -8.86
C SER A 9 -10.55 30.69 -7.82
N SER A 10 -10.10 31.25 -6.69
CA SER A 10 -9.58 30.46 -5.57
C SER A 10 -10.57 29.40 -5.08
N THR A 11 -11.86 29.69 -5.17
CA THR A 11 -12.97 28.77 -4.81
C THR A 11 -13.04 27.57 -5.77
N ASP A 12 -12.81 27.77 -7.08
CA ASP A 12 -12.82 26.70 -8.06
C ASP A 12 -11.62 25.77 -7.90
N VAL A 13 -10.45 26.33 -7.54
CA VAL A 13 -9.25 25.56 -7.23
C VAL A 13 -9.47 24.67 -6.00
N LEU A 14 -10.06 25.21 -4.94
CA LEU A 14 -10.37 24.46 -3.72
C LEU A 14 -11.37 23.31 -4.01
N ARG A 15 -12.44 23.57 -4.74
CA ARG A 15 -13.43 22.54 -5.13
C ARG A 15 -12.80 21.43 -5.98
N ARG A 16 -11.88 21.77 -6.90
CA ARG A 16 -11.13 20.78 -7.67
C ARG A 16 -10.15 19.98 -6.83
N ALA A 17 -9.49 20.63 -5.88
CA ALA A 17 -8.64 19.95 -4.92
C ALA A 17 -9.43 18.93 -4.09
N GLU A 18 -10.62 19.29 -3.61
CA GLU A 18 -11.54 18.37 -2.91
C GLU A 18 -11.99 17.20 -3.80
N ALA A 19 -12.29 17.46 -5.08
CA ALA A 19 -12.60 16.38 -6.03
C ALA A 19 -11.42 15.43 -6.27
N LEU A 20 -10.20 15.94 -6.22
CA LEU A 20 -8.96 15.17 -6.33
C LEU A 20 -8.58 14.47 -5.01
N ASP A 21 -9.16 14.87 -3.88
CA ASP A 21 -8.95 14.21 -2.58
C ASP A 21 -9.45 12.76 -2.57
N ALA A 22 -10.41 12.42 -3.41
CA ALA A 22 -10.82 11.03 -3.64
C ALA A 22 -9.67 10.16 -4.19
N LEU A 23 -8.63 10.78 -4.73
CA LEU A 23 -7.40 10.15 -5.22
C LEU A 23 -6.25 10.24 -4.22
N ASP A 24 -6.52 10.50 -2.95
CA ASP A 24 -5.54 10.77 -1.90
C ASP A 24 -4.45 9.68 -1.78
N SER A 25 -4.83 8.43 -1.92
CA SER A 25 -3.87 7.31 -1.95
C SER A 25 -2.98 7.27 -3.19
N VAL A 26 -3.34 8.02 -4.24
CA VAL A 26 -2.69 7.99 -5.56
C VAL A 26 -1.82 9.22 -5.80
N LEU A 27 -2.33 10.40 -5.45
CA LEU A 27 -1.69 11.69 -5.72
C LEU A 27 -1.16 12.33 -4.43
N PRO A 28 0.14 12.68 -4.34
CA PRO A 28 0.68 13.50 -3.27
C PRO A 28 -0.03 14.85 -3.20
N PHE A 29 -0.11 15.44 -2.01
CA PHE A 29 -0.81 16.70 -1.76
C PHE A 29 -0.33 17.85 -2.65
N ASP A 30 0.99 18.03 -2.79
CA ASP A 30 1.62 19.02 -3.65
C ASP A 30 1.22 18.89 -5.12
N ARG A 31 1.09 17.66 -5.58
CA ARG A 31 0.68 17.37 -6.96
C ARG A 31 -0.80 17.62 -7.19
N ARG A 32 -1.64 17.42 -6.17
CA ARG A 32 -3.08 17.74 -6.23
C ARG A 32 -3.32 19.23 -6.35
N GLU A 33 -2.63 20.05 -5.55
CA GLU A 33 -2.71 21.51 -5.68
C GLU A 33 -2.32 21.99 -7.08
N PHE A 34 -1.19 21.53 -7.58
CA PHE A 34 -0.74 21.85 -8.93
C PHE A 34 -1.75 21.44 -10.02
N LEU A 35 -2.33 20.24 -9.91
CA LEU A 35 -3.35 19.78 -10.85
C LEU A 35 -4.64 20.57 -10.73
N ALA A 36 -5.06 20.92 -9.51
CA ALA A 36 -6.24 21.74 -9.28
C ALA A 36 -6.16 23.15 -9.87
N GLU A 37 -4.95 23.69 -10.03
CA GLU A 37 -4.72 24.98 -10.70
C GLU A 37 -4.83 24.89 -12.22
N ILE A 38 -4.45 23.74 -12.81
CA ILE A 38 -4.36 23.56 -14.26
C ILE A 38 -5.63 22.98 -14.85
N LEU A 39 -6.28 22.03 -14.13
CA LEU A 39 -7.43 21.30 -14.60
C LEU A 39 -8.70 22.14 -14.54
N SER A 40 -9.63 21.89 -15.44
CA SER A 40 -11.02 22.31 -15.31
C SER A 40 -11.78 21.39 -14.34
N ASP A 41 -12.99 21.80 -13.92
CA ASP A 41 -13.87 20.95 -13.10
C ASP A 41 -14.19 19.64 -13.81
N ASP A 42 -14.45 19.69 -15.13
CA ASP A 42 -14.73 18.52 -15.97
C ASP A 42 -13.53 17.58 -16.08
N ASP A 43 -12.31 18.12 -16.14
CA ASP A 43 -11.10 17.33 -16.16
C ASP A 43 -10.89 16.59 -14.83
N ALA A 44 -11.12 17.27 -13.70
CA ALA A 44 -11.01 16.68 -12.38
C ALA A 44 -12.04 15.57 -12.16
N GLU A 45 -13.29 15.78 -12.60
CA GLU A 45 -14.37 14.78 -12.55
C GLU A 45 -14.05 13.57 -13.44
N THR A 46 -13.55 13.83 -14.64
CA THR A 46 -13.12 12.76 -15.57
C THR A 46 -12.00 11.92 -14.97
N LEU A 47 -10.98 12.53 -14.38
CA LEU A 47 -9.89 11.81 -13.74
C LEU A 47 -10.39 10.98 -12.55
N ARG A 48 -11.30 11.53 -11.74
CA ARG A 48 -11.94 10.81 -10.64
C ARG A 48 -12.72 9.61 -11.14
N HIS A 49 -13.50 9.77 -12.20
CA HIS A 49 -14.25 8.69 -12.82
C HIS A 49 -13.33 7.60 -13.37
N LEU A 50 -12.30 7.97 -14.14
CA LEU A 50 -11.31 7.02 -14.70
C LEU A 50 -10.57 6.25 -13.61
N ALA A 51 -10.18 6.90 -12.52
CA ALA A 51 -9.54 6.23 -11.39
C ALA A 51 -10.49 5.24 -10.72
N LYS A 52 -11.75 5.60 -10.52
CA LYS A 52 -12.77 4.75 -9.92
C LYS A 52 -13.08 3.52 -10.79
N GLU A 53 -13.29 3.73 -12.07
CA GLU A 53 -13.60 2.65 -13.02
C GLU A 53 -12.38 1.79 -13.36
N GLY A 54 -11.21 2.41 -13.56
CA GLY A 54 -9.98 1.71 -13.95
C GLY A 54 -9.36 0.87 -12.84
N ILE A 55 -9.55 1.25 -11.56
CA ILE A 55 -8.91 0.57 -10.43
C ILE A 55 -9.93 -0.25 -9.63
N GLY A 56 -11.19 0.15 -9.65
CA GLY A 56 -12.26 -0.42 -8.85
C GLY A 56 -12.20 -0.02 -7.37
N GLU A 57 -13.36 0.19 -6.78
CA GLU A 57 -13.50 0.73 -5.41
C GLU A 57 -12.81 -0.16 -4.34
N ASN A 58 -12.89 -1.48 -4.49
CA ASN A 58 -12.25 -2.40 -3.54
C ASN A 58 -10.72 -2.32 -3.61
N SER A 59 -10.17 -2.11 -4.80
CA SER A 59 -8.71 -1.94 -4.99
C SER A 59 -8.23 -0.62 -4.41
N MET A 60 -9.00 0.45 -4.58
CA MET A 60 -8.70 1.77 -3.99
C MET A 60 -8.72 1.69 -2.45
N ARG A 61 -9.76 1.08 -1.86
CA ARG A 61 -9.81 0.85 -0.41
C ARG A 61 -8.63 0.02 0.11
N ALA A 62 -8.25 -1.01 -0.64
CA ALA A 62 -7.10 -1.84 -0.28
C ALA A 62 -5.78 -1.05 -0.33
N LEU A 63 -5.58 -0.22 -1.38
CA LEU A 63 -4.41 0.64 -1.50
C LEU A 63 -4.35 1.70 -0.38
N ALA A 64 -5.47 2.35 -0.07
CA ALA A 64 -5.56 3.33 1.02
C ALA A 64 -5.25 2.67 2.38
N SER A 65 -5.81 1.48 2.64
CA SER A 65 -5.52 0.72 3.86
C SER A 65 -4.05 0.29 3.96
N ASP A 66 -3.45 -0.12 2.85
CA ASP A 66 -2.03 -0.48 2.82
C ASP A 66 -1.13 0.73 2.99
N LEU A 67 -1.47 1.88 2.39
CA LEU A 67 -0.75 3.14 2.56
C LEU A 67 -0.76 3.57 4.02
N GLY A 68 -1.93 3.66 4.65
CA GLY A 68 -2.04 4.04 6.07
C GLY A 68 -1.23 3.13 6.98
N TYR A 69 -1.21 1.82 6.70
CA TYR A 69 -0.35 0.89 7.44
C TYR A 69 1.14 1.16 7.23
N LEU A 70 1.58 1.40 5.98
CA LEU A 70 2.97 1.65 5.63
C LEU A 70 3.50 2.95 6.26
N GLU A 71 2.69 4.00 6.25
CA GLU A 71 3.00 5.31 6.87
C GLU A 71 3.16 5.18 8.38
N ALA A 72 2.19 4.55 9.06
CA ALA A 72 2.26 4.32 10.49
C ALA A 72 3.46 3.42 10.88
N TRP A 73 3.71 2.36 10.10
CA TRP A 73 4.87 1.51 10.31
C TRP A 73 6.19 2.25 10.10
N SER A 74 6.30 3.06 9.04
CA SER A 74 7.52 3.84 8.78
C SER A 74 7.81 4.78 9.94
N LEU A 75 6.81 5.53 10.38
CA LEU A 75 6.93 6.45 11.50
C LEU A 75 7.33 5.72 12.79
N ALA A 76 6.67 4.63 13.13
CA ALA A 76 6.98 3.85 14.34
C ALA A 76 8.36 3.17 14.27
N ALA A 77 8.78 2.68 13.09
CA ALA A 77 10.01 1.91 12.94
C ALA A 77 11.25 2.75 12.69
N THR A 78 11.11 4.02 12.25
CA THR A 78 12.22 4.89 11.86
C THR A 78 12.16 6.29 12.46
N GLY A 79 11.04 6.68 13.04
CA GLY A 79 10.77 8.06 13.47
C GLY A 79 10.56 9.05 12.31
N GLN A 80 10.47 8.54 11.05
CA GLN A 80 10.36 9.36 9.86
C GLN A 80 9.11 9.00 9.03
N PRO A 81 8.54 9.97 8.30
CA PRO A 81 7.48 9.71 7.34
C PRO A 81 7.91 8.67 6.30
N LEU A 82 6.95 8.04 5.65
CA LEU A 82 7.19 7.10 4.57
C LEU A 82 7.91 7.80 3.41
N PRO A 83 9.16 7.40 3.07
CA PRO A 83 9.91 8.09 2.02
C PRO A 83 9.47 7.68 0.62
N TRP A 84 9.54 8.63 -0.31
CA TRP A 84 9.27 8.45 -1.73
C TRP A 84 10.46 8.94 -2.58
N PRO A 85 11.14 8.07 -3.35
CA PRO A 85 10.97 6.60 -3.41
C PRO A 85 11.50 5.89 -2.16
N ALA A 86 10.97 4.69 -1.89
CA ALA A 86 11.46 3.86 -0.80
C ALA A 86 12.89 3.36 -1.07
N PRO A 87 13.85 3.58 -0.17
CA PRO A 87 15.19 3.02 -0.29
C PRO A 87 15.17 1.50 -0.02
N GLU A 88 16.03 0.75 -0.72
CA GLU A 88 16.11 -0.70 -0.59
C GLU A 88 16.29 -1.19 0.86
N PRO A 89 17.15 -0.57 1.70
CA PRO A 89 17.27 -0.98 3.11
C PRO A 89 15.97 -0.91 3.90
N LEU A 90 15.12 0.08 3.62
CA LEU A 90 13.81 0.21 4.28
C LEU A 90 12.84 -0.89 3.84
N LEU A 91 12.87 -1.26 2.56
CA LEU A 91 12.07 -2.38 2.04
C LEU A 91 12.51 -3.72 2.67
N ILE A 92 13.82 -3.94 2.85
CA ILE A 92 14.35 -5.11 3.53
C ILE A 92 13.96 -5.11 5.01
N LYS A 93 14.05 -3.96 5.68
CA LYS A 93 13.60 -3.79 7.07
C LYS A 93 12.11 -4.11 7.21
N PHE A 94 11.28 -3.67 6.26
CA PHE A 94 9.86 -4.01 6.23
C PHE A 94 9.65 -5.52 6.19
N ILE A 95 10.37 -6.25 5.33
CA ILE A 95 10.29 -7.72 5.26
C ILE A 95 10.68 -8.35 6.59
N ALA A 96 11.81 -7.93 7.18
CA ALA A 96 12.32 -8.48 8.44
C ALA A 96 11.36 -8.25 9.61
N HIS A 97 10.71 -7.09 9.67
CA HIS A 97 9.73 -6.79 10.72
C HIS A 97 8.44 -7.61 10.59
N HIS A 98 8.10 -8.12 9.41
CA HIS A 98 6.81 -8.77 9.17
C HIS A 98 6.90 -10.27 8.91
N LEU A 99 8.05 -10.77 8.46
CA LEU A 99 8.28 -12.20 8.21
C LEU A 99 9.41 -12.69 9.13
N TRP A 100 9.05 -13.17 10.30
CA TRP A 100 9.98 -13.62 11.31
C TRP A 100 9.51 -14.96 11.91
N ASP A 101 10.41 -15.66 12.57
CA ASP A 101 10.15 -16.95 13.21
C ASP A 101 9.77 -16.74 14.70
N PRO A 102 8.56 -17.09 15.13
CA PRO A 102 8.15 -16.98 16.52
C PRO A 102 9.06 -17.75 17.48
N SER A 103 9.47 -18.97 17.11
CA SER A 103 10.35 -19.79 17.97
C SER A 103 11.71 -19.14 18.16
N LYS A 104 12.24 -18.49 17.13
CA LYS A 104 13.48 -17.74 17.27
C LYS A 104 13.32 -16.51 18.13
N ARG A 105 12.17 -15.84 18.07
CA ARG A 105 11.89 -14.67 18.91
C ARG A 105 11.82 -14.99 20.41
N GLU A 106 11.43 -16.21 20.79
CA GLU A 106 11.45 -16.65 22.18
C GLU A 106 12.87 -16.64 22.79
N THR A 107 13.87 -16.90 21.96
CA THR A 107 15.29 -16.92 22.37
C THR A 107 16.02 -15.60 22.03
N ASP A 108 15.53 -14.83 21.08
CA ASP A 108 16.08 -13.57 20.63
C ASP A 108 14.96 -12.51 20.47
N PRO A 109 14.70 -11.72 21.54
CA PRO A 109 13.63 -10.70 21.52
C PRO A 109 13.80 -9.62 20.42
N ALA A 110 15.02 -9.45 19.88
CA ALA A 110 15.29 -8.51 18.77
C ALA A 110 14.89 -9.09 17.41
N HIS A 111 14.56 -10.39 17.33
CA HIS A 111 14.17 -11.02 16.08
C HIS A 111 12.78 -10.59 15.63
N GLY A 112 12.67 -9.96 14.47
CA GLY A 112 11.40 -9.51 13.87
C GLY A 112 11.05 -8.06 14.19
N MET A 113 9.74 -7.76 14.34
CA MET A 113 9.28 -6.41 14.63
C MET A 113 9.52 -6.06 16.09
N PRO A 114 10.17 -4.94 16.43
CA PRO A 114 10.30 -4.47 17.81
C PRO A 114 8.92 -4.29 18.49
N ASN A 115 8.85 -4.53 19.80
CA ASN A 115 7.60 -4.45 20.52
C ASN A 115 7.00 -3.04 20.48
N GLU A 116 7.82 -2.01 20.60
CA GLU A 116 7.40 -0.60 20.55
C GLU A 116 6.72 -0.28 19.22
N VAL A 117 7.23 -0.82 18.10
CA VAL A 117 6.63 -0.66 16.76
C VAL A 117 5.30 -1.40 16.68
N ALA A 118 5.26 -2.63 17.19
CA ALA A 118 4.04 -3.43 17.20
C ALA A 118 2.95 -2.77 18.06
N ASP A 119 3.30 -2.24 19.22
CA ASP A 119 2.38 -1.57 20.14
C ASP A 119 1.84 -0.27 19.56
N ALA A 120 2.68 0.54 18.91
CA ALA A 120 2.24 1.74 18.19
C ALA A 120 1.22 1.41 17.09
N LEU A 121 1.47 0.35 16.32
CA LEU A 121 0.55 -0.12 15.28
C LEU A 121 -0.76 -0.69 15.85
N ARG A 122 -0.72 -1.34 17.02
CA ARG A 122 -1.94 -1.82 17.72
C ARG A 122 -2.76 -0.65 18.25
N ALA A 123 -2.10 0.31 18.88
CA ALA A 123 -2.76 1.52 19.39
C ALA A 123 -3.48 2.30 18.27
N SER A 124 -2.94 2.28 17.06
CA SER A 124 -3.57 2.86 15.87
C SER A 124 -4.63 1.95 15.23
N GLY A 125 -4.93 0.77 15.77
CA GLY A 125 -5.88 -0.19 15.20
C GLY A 125 -5.45 -0.86 13.89
N LEU A 126 -4.18 -0.69 13.49
CA LEU A 126 -3.64 -1.18 12.22
C LEU A 126 -3.03 -2.59 12.32
N LEU A 127 -2.65 -3.02 13.51
CA LEU A 127 -2.14 -4.37 13.77
C LEU A 127 -3.09 -5.12 14.71
N ARG A 128 -3.84 -6.07 14.15
CA ARG A 128 -4.86 -6.84 14.90
C ARG A 128 -4.40 -8.23 15.33
N VAL A 129 -3.38 -8.76 14.68
CA VAL A 129 -2.91 -10.14 14.85
C VAL A 129 -1.56 -10.15 15.53
N GLU A 130 -1.37 -11.01 16.51
CA GLU A 130 -0.07 -11.29 17.10
C GLU A 130 0.74 -12.21 16.18
N GLY A 131 2.07 -12.08 16.24
CA GLY A 131 2.97 -12.88 15.44
C GLY A 131 3.28 -12.31 14.06
N PRO A 132 3.99 -13.08 13.22
CA PRO A 132 4.39 -12.66 11.89
C PRO A 132 3.19 -12.57 10.94
N HIS A 133 3.29 -11.67 9.96
CA HIS A 133 2.29 -11.55 8.92
C HIS A 133 2.31 -12.74 7.97
N ALA A 134 1.17 -12.98 7.31
CA ALA A 134 1.14 -13.92 6.19
C ALA A 134 2.03 -13.40 5.04
N PRO A 135 2.82 -14.26 4.39
CA PRO A 135 3.64 -13.87 3.24
C PRO A 135 2.84 -13.19 2.12
N SER A 136 1.58 -13.57 1.92
CA SER A 136 0.68 -12.92 0.95
C SER A 136 0.37 -11.48 1.32
N THR A 137 0.19 -11.18 2.62
CA THR A 137 -0.05 -9.82 3.11
C THR A 137 1.17 -8.93 2.88
N VAL A 138 2.38 -9.43 3.19
CA VAL A 138 3.62 -8.68 2.98
C VAL A 138 3.85 -8.41 1.49
N ARG A 139 3.65 -9.42 0.63
CA ARG A 139 3.75 -9.24 -0.83
C ARG A 139 2.76 -8.23 -1.36
N ARG A 140 1.51 -8.28 -0.90
CA ARG A 140 0.47 -7.33 -1.29
C ARG A 140 0.86 -5.90 -0.91
N ARG A 141 1.30 -5.65 0.33
CA ARG A 141 1.73 -4.33 0.78
C ARG A 141 2.95 -3.80 0.02
N LEU A 142 3.93 -4.66 -0.28
CA LEU A 142 5.06 -4.27 -1.14
C LEU A 142 4.61 -3.94 -2.57
N SER A 143 3.65 -4.68 -3.11
CA SER A 143 3.06 -4.38 -4.43
C SER A 143 2.30 -3.05 -4.41
N SER A 144 1.48 -2.81 -3.38
CA SER A 144 0.78 -1.53 -3.19
C SER A 144 1.76 -0.36 -3.08
N TRP A 145 2.83 -0.53 -2.29
CA TRP A 145 3.88 0.49 -2.17
C TRP A 145 4.59 0.76 -3.50
N SER A 146 4.89 -0.29 -4.27
CA SER A 146 5.47 -0.16 -5.61
C SER A 146 4.54 0.62 -6.56
N THR A 147 3.26 0.26 -6.58
CA THR A 147 2.26 0.94 -7.40
C THR A 147 2.15 2.42 -7.04
N LEU A 148 2.01 2.73 -5.76
CA LEU A 148 1.94 4.11 -5.27
C LEU A 148 3.21 4.91 -5.60
N THR A 149 4.40 4.27 -5.51
CA THR A 149 5.67 4.89 -5.90
C THR A 149 5.68 5.27 -7.38
N GLN A 150 5.20 4.36 -8.25
CA GLN A 150 5.12 4.61 -9.70
C GLN A 150 4.11 5.72 -10.04
N TRP A 151 2.95 5.73 -9.39
CA TRP A 151 1.94 6.77 -9.60
C TRP A 151 2.42 8.16 -9.15
N ARG A 152 3.31 8.21 -8.16
CA ARG A 152 4.01 9.44 -7.76
C ARG A 152 5.14 9.86 -8.70
N GLY A 153 5.37 9.10 -9.78
CA GLY A 153 6.40 9.39 -10.78
C GLY A 153 7.82 9.01 -10.38
N PHE A 154 7.97 8.16 -9.35
CA PHE A 154 9.29 7.71 -8.89
C PHE A 154 9.62 6.29 -9.35
N ALA A 155 10.91 6.03 -9.56
CA ALA A 155 11.45 4.69 -9.77
C ALA A 155 11.86 4.08 -8.41
N GLY A 156 11.13 3.07 -7.96
CA GLY A 156 11.42 2.37 -6.70
C GLY A 156 12.35 1.17 -6.87
N LYS A 157 12.99 0.74 -5.78
CA LYS A 157 13.90 -0.43 -5.74
C LYS A 157 13.18 -1.77 -5.50
N PHE A 158 11.88 -1.87 -5.82
CA PHE A 158 11.06 -3.05 -5.55
C PHE A 158 11.46 -4.30 -6.34
N ASN A 159 12.20 -4.13 -7.45
CA ASN A 159 12.74 -5.23 -8.26
C ASN A 159 14.22 -5.51 -8.00
N ALA A 160 14.83 -4.88 -6.99
CA ALA A 160 16.22 -5.12 -6.65
C ALA A 160 16.48 -6.61 -6.33
N PRO A 161 17.59 -7.19 -6.84
CA PRO A 161 17.92 -8.60 -6.61
C PRO A 161 18.00 -8.96 -5.11
N GLY A 162 18.56 -8.06 -4.28
CA GLY A 162 18.65 -8.23 -2.83
C GLY A 162 17.27 -8.34 -2.18
N LEU A 163 16.34 -7.45 -2.53
CA LEU A 163 14.97 -7.48 -2.02
C LEU A 163 14.24 -8.76 -2.40
N ARG A 164 14.34 -9.18 -3.67
CA ARG A 164 13.72 -10.43 -4.15
C ARG A 164 14.27 -11.66 -3.42
N SER A 165 15.57 -11.70 -3.20
CA SER A 165 16.23 -12.77 -2.46
C SER A 165 15.81 -12.79 -0.99
N ALA A 166 15.81 -11.63 -0.32
CA ALA A 166 15.36 -11.50 1.06
C ALA A 166 13.90 -11.96 1.23
N LEU A 167 13.00 -11.50 0.36
CA LEU A 167 11.60 -11.91 0.39
C LEU A 167 11.43 -13.41 0.15
N LYS A 168 12.16 -13.99 -0.81
CA LYS A 168 12.12 -15.43 -1.10
C LYS A 168 12.57 -16.27 0.09
N LEU A 169 13.67 -15.86 0.74
CA LEU A 169 14.21 -16.54 1.92
C LEU A 169 13.26 -16.42 3.12
N ALA A 170 12.77 -15.21 3.42
CA ALA A 170 11.82 -14.97 4.51
C ALA A 170 10.51 -15.75 4.34
N VAL A 171 9.98 -15.85 3.10
CA VAL A 171 8.79 -16.66 2.82
C VAL A 171 9.04 -18.16 3.00
N ARG A 172 10.25 -18.65 2.70
CA ARG A 172 10.60 -20.06 2.93
C ARG A 172 10.75 -20.38 4.41
N ALA A 173 11.32 -19.47 5.17
CA ALA A 173 11.53 -19.60 6.61
C ALA A 173 10.24 -19.37 7.42
N SER A 174 9.20 -18.81 6.82
CA SER A 174 7.95 -18.53 7.52
C SER A 174 7.26 -19.82 7.94
N PRO A 175 6.95 -20.00 9.23
CA PRO A 175 6.33 -21.23 9.77
C PRO A 175 4.86 -21.38 9.37
N ARG A 176 4.26 -20.38 8.72
CA ARG A 176 2.85 -20.48 8.31
C ARG A 176 2.65 -21.53 7.23
N PRO A 177 1.76 -22.49 7.46
CA PRO A 177 1.44 -23.48 6.44
C PRO A 177 0.97 -22.78 5.17
N ARG A 178 1.43 -23.26 4.03
CA ARG A 178 0.87 -22.84 2.74
C ARG A 178 -0.64 -23.02 2.83
N LYS A 179 -1.43 -22.02 2.42
CA LYS A 179 -2.89 -22.18 2.31
C LYS A 179 -3.14 -23.47 1.56
N ARG A 180 -3.79 -24.43 2.21
CA ARG A 180 -4.34 -25.58 1.50
C ARG A 180 -5.24 -25.05 0.39
N LYS A 181 -5.05 -25.52 -0.83
CA LYS A 181 -6.07 -25.40 -1.86
C LYS A 181 -7.35 -25.96 -1.23
N SER A 182 -8.49 -25.34 -1.51
CA SER A 182 -9.79 -25.82 -1.07
C SER A 182 -9.83 -27.35 -1.18
N GLU A 183 -10.11 -28.06 -0.10
CA GLU A 183 -10.25 -29.52 -0.12
C GLU A 183 -11.50 -29.97 -0.90
N LYS A 184 -12.43 -29.03 -1.12
CA LYS A 184 -13.59 -29.26 -1.99
C LYS A 184 -13.21 -28.88 -3.42
N ALA A 185 -12.79 -29.86 -4.21
CA ALA A 185 -12.87 -29.72 -5.66
C ALA A 185 -14.33 -29.38 -5.99
N VAL A 186 -14.55 -28.40 -6.86
CA VAL A 186 -15.87 -28.19 -7.46
C VAL A 186 -16.09 -29.40 -8.36
N THR A 187 -16.83 -30.40 -7.86
CA THR A 187 -17.23 -31.57 -8.62
C THR A 187 -18.37 -31.18 -9.54
N ALA A 188 -18.58 -31.99 -10.61
CA ALA A 188 -19.66 -31.76 -11.56
C ALA A 188 -21.03 -31.66 -10.85
N ASP A 189 -21.23 -32.43 -9.77
CA ASP A 189 -22.43 -32.39 -8.95
C ASP A 189 -22.73 -31.04 -8.28
N VAL A 190 -21.67 -30.32 -7.87
CA VAL A 190 -21.82 -28.96 -7.30
C VAL A 190 -22.17 -27.93 -8.38
N LEU A 191 -21.68 -28.11 -9.60
CA LEU A 191 -22.04 -27.26 -10.75
C LEU A 191 -23.48 -27.48 -11.20
N THR A 192 -23.98 -28.69 -11.12
CA THR A 192 -25.37 -29.03 -11.52
C THR A 192 -26.42 -28.44 -10.58
N VAL A 193 -26.06 -28.16 -9.32
CA VAL A 193 -26.96 -27.54 -8.35
C VAL A 193 -27.02 -25.99 -8.49
N LEU A 194 -26.06 -25.38 -9.21
CA LEU A 194 -25.93 -23.95 -9.42
C LEU A 194 -26.47 -23.45 -10.79
N LEU A 195 -26.90 -24.36 -11.65
CA LEU A 195 -27.56 -24.10 -12.93
C LEU A 195 -29.05 -24.38 -12.82
#